data_5f1e46ebb74ee4e0ed556f0cb5f25545
#
_entry.id   5f1e46ebb74ee4e0ed556f0cb5f25545
#
_cell.length_a   1.000
_cell.length_b   1.000
_cell.length_c   1.000
_cell.angle_alpha   90.00
_cell.angle_beta   90.00
_cell.angle_gamma   90.00
#
_symmetry.space_group_name_H-M   'P 1'
#
loop_
_entity.id
_entity.type
_entity.pdbx_description
1 polymer ?
#
loop_
_entity_poly.entity_id
_entity_poly.type
_entity_poly.pdbx_seq_one_letter_code
_entity_poly.pdbx_strand_id
1 'polypeptide(L)'
;MKLTEGMAFPNFTVNTSREDNVDLYSRIDRKTVFWVIRYIGCTVCRYDVHVLAENYERIREKGCQLFVVMQSDTDHVRRELKDANIPFEIICDNEFRIYNELEINPAASPEELRGENVEALKEKGGKARALGFSHGDFEGNELQLPALFIVDEKCNVLKAHYGTNILDMPSVDELVEMI
;
A
#
# COMPACT_ATOMS: atom_id res chain seq x y z
N MET A 1 15.29 7.78 -4.60
CA MET A 1 15.76 7.11 -5.85
C MET A 1 14.63 6.24 -6.40
N LYS A 2 14.18 6.50 -7.64
CA LYS A 2 13.18 5.62 -8.28
C LYS A 2 13.76 4.22 -8.50
N LEU A 3 13.02 3.22 -8.02
CA LEU A 3 13.39 1.83 -8.22
C LEU A 3 12.99 1.35 -9.62
N THR A 4 13.82 0.50 -10.19
CA THR A 4 13.55 -0.26 -11.41
C THR A 4 13.90 -1.73 -11.20
N GLU A 5 13.44 -2.60 -12.10
CA GLU A 5 13.75 -4.03 -12.04
C GLU A 5 15.25 -4.30 -11.96
N GLY A 6 15.66 -5.23 -11.13
CA GLY A 6 17.05 -5.60 -10.89
C GLY A 6 17.78 -4.77 -9.83
N MET A 7 17.22 -3.65 -9.39
CA MET A 7 17.80 -2.87 -8.30
C MET A 7 17.55 -3.53 -6.95
N ALA A 8 18.40 -3.26 -5.95
CA ALA A 8 18.14 -3.65 -4.58
C ALA A 8 17.08 -2.72 -3.97
N PHE A 9 16.05 -3.29 -3.35
CA PHE A 9 15.10 -2.55 -2.52
C PHE A 9 15.83 -2.14 -1.24
N PRO A 10 15.82 -0.86 -0.84
CA PRO A 10 16.57 -0.41 0.32
C PRO A 10 15.99 -0.95 1.63
N ASN A 11 16.86 -1.13 2.64
CA ASN A 11 16.40 -1.51 3.97
C ASN A 11 15.89 -0.30 4.76
N PHE A 12 14.89 -0.54 5.59
CA PHE A 12 14.32 0.47 6.49
C PHE A 12 14.10 -0.15 7.87
N THR A 13 14.24 0.65 8.91
CA THR A 13 13.66 0.36 10.22
C THR A 13 12.29 1.02 10.26
N VAL A 14 11.25 0.23 10.43
CA VAL A 14 9.85 0.67 10.34
C VAL A 14 9.04 0.30 11.56
N ASN A 15 7.95 1.02 11.80
CA ASN A 15 6.89 0.58 12.67
C ASN A 15 5.77 -0.02 11.83
N THR A 16 5.17 -1.10 12.31
CA THR A 16 4.08 -1.77 11.62
C THR A 16 2.81 -1.77 12.47
N SER A 17 1.72 -2.23 11.90
CA SER A 17 0.46 -2.47 12.62
C SER A 17 0.60 -3.45 13.80
N ARG A 18 1.70 -4.20 13.87
CA ARG A 18 1.92 -5.25 14.87
C ARG A 18 3.12 -5.00 15.79
N GLU A 19 4.16 -4.34 15.30
CA GLU A 19 5.44 -4.28 15.98
C GLU A 19 6.19 -2.98 15.66
N ASP A 20 6.95 -2.48 16.62
CA ASP A 20 7.79 -1.29 16.47
C ASP A 20 9.24 -1.65 16.14
N ASN A 21 9.95 -0.73 15.49
CA ASN A 21 11.39 -0.84 15.20
C ASN A 21 11.79 -2.12 14.45
N VAL A 22 10.97 -2.52 13.49
CA VAL A 22 11.22 -3.71 12.67
C VAL A 22 12.28 -3.40 11.63
N ASP A 23 13.34 -4.22 11.58
CA ASP A 23 14.25 -4.27 10.44
C ASP A 23 13.55 -4.96 9.28
N LEU A 24 13.26 -4.20 8.23
CA LEU A 24 12.41 -4.67 7.13
C LEU A 24 13.03 -5.86 6.40
N TYR A 25 14.35 -5.88 6.19
CA TYR A 25 15.04 -7.00 5.57
C TYR A 25 14.85 -8.32 6.34
N SER A 26 14.76 -8.25 7.66
CA SER A 26 14.53 -9.44 8.49
C SER A 26 13.14 -10.08 8.28
N ARG A 27 12.24 -9.35 7.64
CA ARG A 27 10.87 -9.81 7.34
C ARG A 27 10.70 -10.31 5.91
N ILE A 28 11.68 -10.08 5.03
CA ILE A 28 11.64 -10.49 3.62
C ILE A 28 12.34 -11.85 3.49
N ASP A 29 11.61 -12.92 3.71
CA ASP A 29 12.09 -14.30 3.61
C ASP A 29 11.57 -15.04 2.37
N ARG A 30 10.78 -14.35 1.55
CA ARG A 30 10.13 -14.86 0.34
C ARG A 30 9.76 -13.70 -0.57
N LYS A 31 9.27 -14.03 -1.77
CA LYS A 31 8.73 -12.99 -2.66
C LYS A 31 7.72 -12.11 -1.89
N THR A 32 7.93 -10.80 -1.94
CA THR A 32 7.19 -9.84 -1.14
C THR A 32 6.62 -8.74 -2.01
N VAL A 33 5.34 -8.45 -1.81
CA VAL A 33 4.63 -7.33 -2.43
C VAL A 33 4.58 -6.17 -1.44
N PHE A 34 5.00 -4.98 -1.87
CA PHE A 34 4.79 -3.72 -1.18
C PHE A 34 3.69 -2.94 -1.91
N TRP A 35 2.54 -2.81 -1.27
CA TRP A 35 1.38 -2.07 -1.78
C TRP A 35 1.31 -0.71 -1.08
N VAL A 36 1.71 0.36 -1.80
CA VAL A 36 1.87 1.70 -1.21
C VAL A 36 0.65 2.55 -1.54
N ILE A 37 -0.01 3.04 -0.50
CA ILE A 37 -1.23 3.86 -0.59
C ILE A 37 -1.13 5.10 0.30
N ARG A 38 -2.20 5.89 0.46
CA ARG A 38 -2.14 7.15 1.19
C ARG A 38 -2.14 6.97 2.72
N TYR A 39 -3.31 6.85 3.32
CA TYR A 39 -3.49 6.79 4.77
C TYR A 39 -4.78 6.00 5.14
N ILE A 40 -4.88 5.58 6.39
CA ILE A 40 -5.95 4.68 6.85
C ILE A 40 -7.35 5.33 6.79
N GLY A 41 -7.47 6.64 7.00
CA GLY A 41 -8.73 7.38 6.91
C GLY A 41 -9.23 7.61 5.49
N CYS A 42 -8.43 7.34 4.47
CA CYS A 42 -8.83 7.45 3.06
C CYS A 42 -9.81 6.32 2.71
N THR A 43 -11.01 6.67 2.28
CA THR A 43 -12.09 5.70 1.99
C THR A 43 -11.67 4.63 0.97
N VAL A 44 -11.08 5.02 -0.15
CA VAL A 44 -10.65 4.09 -1.20
C VAL A 44 -9.41 3.28 -0.79
N CYS A 45 -8.52 3.86 0.01
CA CYS A 45 -7.38 3.14 0.57
C CYS A 45 -7.84 2.07 1.58
N ARG A 46 -8.82 2.39 2.40
CA ARG A 46 -9.43 1.45 3.33
C ARG A 46 -10.11 0.29 2.60
N TYR A 47 -10.74 0.58 1.47
CA TYR A 47 -11.31 -0.44 0.59
C TYR A 47 -10.23 -1.35 0.00
N ASP A 48 -9.09 -0.81 -0.43
CA ASP A 48 -7.97 -1.62 -0.92
C ASP A 48 -7.46 -2.58 0.15
N VAL A 49 -7.29 -2.12 1.38
CA VAL A 49 -6.89 -2.98 2.51
C VAL A 49 -7.89 -4.13 2.70
N HIS A 50 -9.20 -3.83 2.64
CA HIS A 50 -10.24 -4.84 2.74
C HIS A 50 -10.15 -5.88 1.62
N VAL A 51 -10.08 -5.44 0.38
CA VAL A 51 -10.02 -6.35 -0.79
C VAL A 51 -8.75 -7.21 -0.76
N LEU A 52 -7.61 -6.63 -0.39
CA LEU A 52 -6.36 -7.37 -0.23
C LEU A 52 -6.47 -8.41 0.89
N ALA A 53 -7.11 -8.06 2.02
CA ALA A 53 -7.31 -8.98 3.14
C ALA A 53 -8.21 -10.17 2.76
N GLU A 54 -9.32 -9.91 2.06
CA GLU A 54 -10.24 -10.95 1.57
C GLU A 54 -9.58 -11.91 0.57
N ASN A 55 -8.57 -11.46 -0.14
CA ASN A 55 -7.87 -12.24 -1.18
C ASN A 55 -6.44 -12.67 -0.78
N TYR A 56 -6.04 -12.45 0.46
CA TYR A 56 -4.65 -12.67 0.87
C TYR A 56 -4.20 -14.13 0.73
N GLU A 57 -5.10 -15.09 0.91
CA GLU A 57 -4.78 -16.51 0.71
C GLU A 57 -4.31 -16.82 -0.71
N ARG A 58 -4.90 -16.17 -1.72
CA ARG A 58 -4.47 -16.30 -3.12
C ARG A 58 -3.03 -15.81 -3.33
N ILE A 59 -2.62 -14.76 -2.59
CA ILE A 59 -1.24 -14.24 -2.61
C ILE A 59 -0.29 -15.25 -1.94
N ARG A 60 -0.71 -15.80 -0.77
CA ARG A 60 0.06 -16.81 -0.05
C ARG A 60 0.26 -18.09 -0.85
N GLU A 61 -0.75 -18.56 -1.56
CA GLU A 61 -0.68 -19.75 -2.43
C GLU A 61 0.37 -19.61 -3.54
N LYS A 62 0.70 -18.38 -3.91
CA LYS A 62 1.80 -18.07 -4.83
C LYS A 62 3.19 -18.02 -4.16
N GLY A 63 3.28 -18.36 -2.89
CA GLY A 63 4.53 -18.25 -2.12
C GLY A 63 4.93 -16.80 -1.80
N CYS A 64 3.98 -15.88 -1.85
CA CYS A 64 4.22 -14.45 -1.61
C CYS A 64 3.68 -14.00 -0.25
N GLN A 65 4.24 -12.91 0.25
CA GLN A 65 3.69 -12.13 1.36
C GLN A 65 3.42 -10.70 0.91
N LEU A 66 2.66 -9.96 1.71
CA LEU A 66 2.24 -8.60 1.41
C LEU A 66 2.51 -7.67 2.60
N PHE A 67 3.08 -6.52 2.32
CA PHE A 67 3.05 -5.35 3.20
C PHE A 67 2.27 -4.24 2.51
N VAL A 68 1.34 -3.63 3.24
CA VAL A 68 0.75 -2.35 2.82
C VAL A 68 1.56 -1.24 3.47
N VAL A 69 1.88 -0.20 2.73
CA VAL A 69 2.60 0.98 3.24
C VAL A 69 1.68 2.19 3.19
N MET A 70 1.55 2.91 4.30
CA MET A 70 0.73 4.13 4.37
C MET A 70 1.38 5.21 5.24
N GLN A 71 0.94 6.45 5.01
CA GLN A 71 1.42 7.66 5.72
C GLN A 71 0.79 7.84 7.10
N SER A 72 0.19 6.79 7.64
CA SER A 72 -0.55 6.89 8.90
C SER A 72 0.34 6.69 10.12
N ASP A 73 -0.06 7.33 11.20
CA ASP A 73 0.51 7.09 12.53
C ASP A 73 0.20 5.66 13.00
N THR A 74 1.16 5.05 13.68
CA THR A 74 1.08 3.66 14.13
C THR A 74 -0.09 3.42 15.08
N ASP A 75 -0.28 4.30 16.05
CA ASP A 75 -1.36 4.16 17.03
C ASP A 75 -2.73 4.33 16.38
N HIS A 76 -2.83 5.21 15.38
CA HIS A 76 -4.04 5.39 14.59
C HIS A 76 -4.39 4.12 13.81
N VAL A 77 -3.43 3.55 13.09
CA VAL A 77 -3.64 2.30 12.34
C VAL A 77 -4.06 1.16 13.27
N ARG A 78 -3.38 0.98 14.40
CA ARG A 78 -3.69 -0.07 15.37
C ARG A 78 -5.10 0.10 15.97
N ARG A 79 -5.51 1.33 16.27
CA ARG A 79 -6.85 1.63 16.77
C ARG A 79 -7.92 1.34 15.73
N GLU A 80 -7.74 1.79 14.50
CA GLU A 80 -8.71 1.62 13.41
C GLU A 80 -8.89 0.15 13.00
N LEU A 81 -7.83 -0.65 13.13
CA LEU A 81 -7.81 -2.04 12.66
C LEU A 81 -7.95 -3.07 13.78
N LYS A 82 -8.12 -2.65 15.03
CA LYS A 82 -8.14 -3.58 16.19
C LYS A 82 -9.19 -4.69 16.08
N ASP A 83 -10.34 -4.39 15.47
CA ASP A 83 -11.46 -5.32 15.29
C ASP A 83 -11.53 -5.88 13.85
N ALA A 84 -10.60 -5.50 13.00
CA ALA A 84 -10.49 -6.00 11.64
C ALA A 84 -9.48 -7.14 11.57
N ASN A 85 -9.86 -8.25 10.93
CA ASN A 85 -8.96 -9.36 10.72
C ASN A 85 -8.10 -9.11 9.47
N ILE A 86 -7.02 -8.34 9.65
CA ILE A 86 -6.07 -8.05 8.57
C ILE A 86 -4.92 -9.05 8.66
N PRO A 87 -4.75 -9.95 7.66
CA PRO A 87 -3.80 -11.06 7.73
C PRO A 87 -2.34 -10.68 7.42
N PHE A 88 -2.09 -9.46 7.01
CA PHE A 88 -0.76 -8.92 6.69
C PHE A 88 -0.42 -7.71 7.57
N GLU A 89 0.85 -7.33 7.59
CA GLU A 89 1.28 -6.13 8.32
C GLU A 89 1.14 -4.88 7.46
N ILE A 90 0.82 -3.77 8.12
CA ILE A 90 0.81 -2.44 7.53
C ILE A 90 2.01 -1.68 8.07
N ILE A 91 2.86 -1.20 7.18
CA ILE A 91 3.98 -0.32 7.51
C ILE A 91 3.44 1.11 7.65
N CYS A 92 3.71 1.71 8.81
CA CYS A 92 3.27 3.05 9.16
C CYS A 92 4.41 4.03 8.95
N ASP A 93 4.45 4.67 7.79
CA ASP A 93 5.53 5.60 7.38
C ASP A 93 5.06 7.06 7.50
N ASN A 94 4.69 7.48 8.71
CA ASN A 94 4.22 8.84 8.99
C ASN A 94 5.31 9.93 8.86
N GLU A 95 6.57 9.53 8.79
CA GLU A 95 7.72 10.41 8.53
C GLU A 95 8.11 10.47 7.05
N PHE A 96 7.39 9.78 6.17
CA PHE A 96 7.62 9.75 4.71
C PHE A 96 9.02 9.26 4.30
N ARG A 97 9.68 8.45 5.09
CA ARG A 97 11.03 7.97 4.78
C ARG A 97 11.04 7.08 3.55
N ILE A 98 10.10 6.12 3.47
CA ILE A 98 9.96 5.23 2.31
C ILE A 98 9.52 6.03 1.09
N TYR A 99 8.49 6.87 1.23
CA TYR A 99 7.99 7.70 0.11
C TYR A 99 9.08 8.59 -0.48
N ASN A 100 9.86 9.26 0.38
CA ASN A 100 10.94 10.15 -0.07
C ASN A 100 12.11 9.38 -0.67
N GLU A 101 12.58 8.33 -0.02
CA GLU A 101 13.71 7.52 -0.50
C GLU A 101 13.41 6.89 -1.86
N LEU A 102 12.20 6.35 -2.03
CA LEU A 102 11.78 5.70 -3.26
C LEU A 102 11.20 6.66 -4.31
N GLU A 103 11.18 7.97 -4.03
CA GLU A 103 10.59 9.00 -4.90
C GLU A 103 9.15 8.67 -5.33
N ILE A 104 8.34 8.21 -4.36
CA ILE A 104 6.90 8.01 -4.56
C ILE A 104 6.24 9.38 -4.37
N ASN A 105 6.23 10.17 -5.43
CA ASN A 105 5.85 11.57 -5.37
C ASN A 105 4.32 11.75 -5.32
N PRO A 106 3.82 12.83 -4.70
CA PRO A 106 2.43 13.20 -4.81
C PRO A 106 2.09 13.71 -6.23
N ALA A 107 0.81 13.69 -6.57
CA ALA A 107 0.28 14.36 -7.74
C ALA A 107 0.47 15.88 -7.63
N ALA A 108 0.55 16.57 -8.76
CA ALA A 108 0.68 18.03 -8.79
C ALA A 108 -0.64 18.74 -8.47
N SER A 109 -1.78 18.07 -8.62
CA SER A 109 -3.11 18.63 -8.38
C SER A 109 -4.13 17.56 -7.98
N PRO A 110 -5.28 17.95 -7.40
CA PRO A 110 -6.40 17.03 -7.14
C PRO A 110 -6.94 16.38 -8.43
N GLU A 111 -6.89 17.08 -9.54
CA GLU A 111 -7.33 16.58 -10.85
C GLU A 111 -6.41 15.45 -11.34
N GLU A 112 -5.10 15.62 -11.22
CA GLU A 112 -4.13 14.59 -11.54
C GLU A 112 -4.32 13.36 -10.65
N LEU A 113 -4.49 13.56 -9.34
CA LEU A 113 -4.74 12.47 -8.40
C LEU A 113 -5.97 11.66 -8.77
N ARG A 114 -7.08 12.31 -9.13
CA ARG A 114 -8.32 11.63 -9.55
C ARG A 114 -8.14 10.84 -10.84
N GLY A 115 -7.32 11.34 -11.75
CA GLY A 115 -7.20 10.80 -13.10
C GLY A 115 -8.45 11.04 -13.93
N GLU A 116 -8.50 10.42 -15.11
CA GLU A 116 -9.57 10.63 -16.09
C GLU A 116 -10.82 9.80 -15.80
N ASN A 117 -10.68 8.64 -15.16
CA ASN A 117 -11.78 7.72 -14.91
C ASN A 117 -12.54 8.03 -13.61
N VAL A 118 -13.23 9.16 -13.59
CA VAL A 118 -14.01 9.64 -12.44
C VAL A 118 -15.13 8.67 -12.04
N GLU A 119 -15.75 8.00 -13.02
CA GLU A 119 -16.82 7.04 -12.75
C GLU A 119 -16.31 5.80 -12.02
N ALA A 120 -15.15 5.27 -12.39
CA ALA A 120 -14.52 4.16 -11.68
C ALA A 120 -14.17 4.55 -10.24
N LEU A 121 -13.71 5.78 -10.01
CA LEU A 121 -13.41 6.28 -8.68
C LEU A 121 -14.69 6.40 -7.83
N LYS A 122 -15.78 6.92 -8.39
CA LYS A 122 -17.09 6.97 -7.73
C LYS A 122 -17.61 5.58 -7.39
N GLU A 123 -17.48 4.64 -8.30
CA GLU A 123 -17.88 3.24 -8.10
C GLU A 123 -17.10 2.62 -6.94
N LYS A 124 -15.77 2.77 -6.92
CA LYS A 124 -14.91 2.27 -5.84
C LYS A 124 -15.27 2.89 -4.49
N GLY A 125 -15.48 4.21 -4.44
CA GLY A 125 -15.97 4.92 -3.26
C GLY A 125 -17.33 4.44 -2.80
N GLY A 126 -18.24 4.14 -3.73
CA GLY A 126 -19.55 3.56 -3.45
C GLY A 126 -19.47 2.17 -2.82
N LYS A 127 -18.62 1.30 -3.36
CA LYS A 127 -18.35 -0.02 -2.78
C LYS A 127 -17.77 0.08 -1.36
N ALA A 128 -16.85 0.99 -1.15
CA ALA A 128 -16.27 1.24 0.18
C ALA A 128 -17.33 1.67 1.19
N ARG A 129 -18.17 2.64 0.83
CA ARG A 129 -19.27 3.12 1.70
C ARG A 129 -20.30 2.03 1.97
N ALA A 130 -20.61 1.18 0.99
CA ALA A 130 -21.52 0.04 1.19
C ALA A 130 -21.00 -0.98 2.22
N LEU A 131 -19.67 -1.04 2.42
CA LEU A 131 -19.04 -1.84 3.46
C LEU A 131 -18.94 -1.11 4.82
N GLY A 132 -19.45 0.11 4.91
CA GLY A 132 -19.43 0.93 6.13
C GLY A 132 -18.17 1.79 6.27
N PHE A 133 -17.30 1.85 5.28
CA PHE A 133 -16.13 2.74 5.30
C PHE A 133 -16.55 4.16 4.94
N SER A 134 -16.13 5.10 5.78
CA SER A 134 -16.29 6.53 5.54
C SER A 134 -14.94 7.22 5.67
N HIS A 135 -14.84 8.46 5.19
CA HIS A 135 -13.60 9.20 5.31
C HIS A 135 -13.32 9.53 6.78
N GLY A 136 -12.15 9.11 7.27
CA GLY A 136 -11.65 9.40 8.60
C GLY A 136 -10.71 10.61 8.61
N ASP A 137 -9.82 10.63 9.60
CA ASP A 137 -8.84 11.71 9.76
C ASP A 137 -7.89 11.79 8.56
N PHE A 138 -7.55 13.01 8.18
CA PHE A 138 -6.52 13.27 7.18
C PHE A 138 -5.13 13.10 7.79
N GLU A 139 -4.26 12.40 7.11
CA GLU A 139 -2.87 12.20 7.52
C GLU A 139 -1.94 12.35 6.31
N GLY A 140 -0.80 12.97 6.54
CA GLY A 140 0.22 13.10 5.51
C GLY A 140 -0.21 13.96 4.32
N ASN A 141 0.20 13.56 3.13
CA ASN A 141 -0.09 14.28 1.89
C ASN A 141 -1.31 13.67 1.18
N GLU A 142 -2.37 14.47 1.04
CA GLU A 142 -3.61 14.03 0.39
C GLU A 142 -3.47 13.78 -1.10
N LEU A 143 -2.47 14.37 -1.75
CA LEU A 143 -2.19 14.19 -3.16
C LEU A 143 -1.27 12.99 -3.44
N GLN A 144 -0.91 12.21 -2.42
CA GLN A 144 0.02 11.10 -2.56
C GLN A 144 -0.46 10.08 -3.58
N LEU A 145 0.38 9.80 -4.57
CA LEU A 145 0.17 8.75 -5.57
C LEU A 145 0.56 7.37 -5.01
N PRO A 146 -0.10 6.31 -5.48
CA PRO A 146 0.22 4.95 -5.07
C PRO A 146 1.45 4.41 -5.80
N ALA A 147 2.00 3.31 -5.28
CA ALA A 147 3.05 2.54 -5.93
C ALA A 147 2.95 1.05 -5.58
N LEU A 148 3.55 0.21 -6.40
CA LEU A 148 3.67 -1.22 -6.17
C LEU A 148 5.11 -1.66 -6.42
N PHE A 149 5.65 -2.43 -5.48
CA PHE A 149 6.94 -3.09 -5.67
C PHE A 149 6.78 -4.58 -5.36
N ILE A 150 7.41 -5.41 -6.19
CA ILE A 150 7.54 -6.84 -5.94
C ILE A 150 9.02 -7.12 -5.85
N VAL A 151 9.45 -7.77 -4.77
CA VAL A 151 10.84 -8.11 -4.54
C VAL A 151 11.00 -9.61 -4.30
N ASP A 152 12.18 -10.15 -4.60
CA ASP A 152 12.53 -11.53 -4.24
C ASP A 152 13.01 -11.64 -2.78
N GLU A 153 13.33 -12.86 -2.34
CA GLU A 153 13.83 -13.15 -0.99
C GLU A 153 15.21 -12.54 -0.69
N LYS A 154 15.90 -12.02 -1.70
CA LYS A 154 17.16 -11.29 -1.60
C LYS A 154 16.99 -9.79 -1.70
N CYS A 155 15.76 -9.32 -1.64
CA CYS A 155 15.40 -7.91 -1.77
C CYS A 155 15.73 -7.28 -3.15
N ASN A 156 15.87 -8.09 -4.21
CA ASN A 156 15.97 -7.53 -5.55
C ASN A 156 14.59 -7.20 -6.11
N VAL A 157 14.45 -6.05 -6.73
CA VAL A 157 13.20 -5.59 -7.32
C VAL A 157 12.89 -6.42 -8.58
N LEU A 158 11.80 -7.16 -8.54
CA LEU A 158 11.27 -7.91 -9.68
C LEU A 158 10.30 -7.07 -10.50
N LYS A 159 9.59 -6.14 -9.85
CA LYS A 159 8.68 -5.19 -10.50
C LYS A 159 8.60 -3.91 -9.69
N ALA A 160 8.58 -2.78 -10.39
CA ALA A 160 8.33 -1.48 -9.82
C ALA A 160 7.26 -0.76 -10.67
N HIS A 161 6.17 -0.33 -10.03
CA HIS A 161 5.12 0.46 -10.64
C HIS A 161 4.87 1.72 -9.81
N TYR A 162 4.94 2.87 -10.45
CA TYR A 162 4.62 4.17 -9.85
C TYR A 162 3.31 4.65 -10.44
N GLY A 163 2.27 4.70 -9.63
CA GLY A 163 0.95 5.11 -10.09
C GLY A 163 0.90 6.57 -10.53
N THR A 164 0.11 6.85 -11.55
CA THR A 164 -0.09 8.20 -12.10
C THR A 164 -1.38 8.85 -11.64
N ASN A 165 -2.25 8.09 -10.98
CA ASN A 165 -3.45 8.56 -10.31
C ASN A 165 -3.84 7.58 -9.21
N ILE A 166 -4.88 7.91 -8.43
CA ILE A 166 -5.29 7.12 -7.25
C ILE A 166 -5.79 5.70 -7.59
N LEU A 167 -6.23 5.46 -8.82
CA LEU A 167 -6.71 4.15 -9.29
C LEU A 167 -5.64 3.36 -10.07
N ASP A 168 -4.47 3.96 -10.31
CA ASP A 168 -3.42 3.33 -11.12
C ASP A 168 -2.65 2.30 -10.30
N MET A 169 -3.34 1.24 -9.94
CA MET A 169 -2.84 0.05 -9.28
C MET A 169 -3.49 -1.18 -9.93
N PRO A 170 -2.82 -2.33 -9.95
CA PRO A 170 -3.43 -3.54 -10.49
C PRO A 170 -4.65 -3.96 -9.67
N SER A 171 -5.59 -4.66 -10.28
CA SER A 171 -6.59 -5.42 -9.55
C SER A 171 -5.93 -6.58 -8.80
N VAL A 172 -6.66 -7.19 -7.86
CA VAL A 172 -6.14 -8.39 -7.17
C VAL A 172 -5.89 -9.54 -8.15
N ASP A 173 -6.75 -9.71 -9.16
CA ASP A 173 -6.56 -10.74 -10.17
C ASP A 173 -5.27 -10.50 -10.98
N GLU A 174 -5.04 -9.27 -11.41
CA GLU A 174 -3.79 -8.87 -12.08
C GLU A 174 -2.58 -9.06 -11.15
N LEU A 175 -2.69 -8.71 -9.87
CA LEU A 175 -1.61 -8.92 -8.90
C LEU A 175 -1.27 -10.41 -8.78
N VAL A 176 -2.26 -11.28 -8.64
CA VAL A 176 -2.07 -12.73 -8.52
C VAL A 176 -1.44 -13.33 -9.78
N GLU A 177 -1.72 -12.75 -10.95
CA GLU A 177 -1.08 -13.17 -12.22
C GLU A 177 0.39 -12.73 -12.33
N MET A 178 0.76 -11.60 -11.72
CA MET A 178 2.13 -11.07 -11.83
C MET A 178 3.11 -11.58 -10.76
N ILE A 179 2.64 -12.31 -9.73
CA ILE A 179 3.47 -12.86 -8.64
C ILE A 179 3.73 -14.35 -8.78
#